data_ba055f35113c60cc0d6e57d0abc7b07c
#
_entry.id   ba055f35113c60cc0d6e57d0abc7b07c
#
_cell.length_a   1.000
_cell.length_b   1.000
_cell.length_c   1.000
_cell.angle_alpha   90.00
_cell.angle_beta   90.00
_cell.angle_gamma   90.00
#
_symmetry.space_group_name_H-M   'P 1'
#
loop_
_entity.id
_entity.type
_entity.pdbx_description
1 polymer ?
#
loop_
_entity_poly.entity_id
_entity_poly.type
_entity_poly.pdbx_seq_one_letter_code
_entity_poly.pdbx_strand_id
1 'polypeptide(L)'
;MKKQLLSIALSMGVLAVSAQSTPTTQISDFENVVLTSNHHKVYNDSTGGGGFTSGNAYFPSQWDTSYGGYWAGGWAASAVNDTTNAYPNLYGCAAYTGYNNSNKYAVGTTSGNLMMYMTDSLIGKTVTGMYICNSTYAYKSMKKGDSYEPAFTAHNKDWFKLTAKKYFGGVLTNDSVEVYLADFRYSDTTQNYILKTWTWVSFSTIGNVDSLSFSLSSSQNGMYGMNTPAFFCIDNVTLSTYRDTAATTGIKNYFSENSLSVYPNPAVNETEIIYNTSASVPVNLKLIDLLGNELITQKVQSFMGLNKFKIDVSTLPAGVYYVTLNAGSNLLTKKLIKQ
;
A
#
# COMPACT_ATOMS: atom_id res chain seq x y z
N MET A 1 66.50 -50.04 -6.46
CA MET A 1 66.20 -48.59 -6.32
C MET A 1 64.80 -48.35 -6.81
N LYS A 2 63.80 -48.21 -5.89
CA LYS A 2 62.40 -47.91 -6.20
C LYS A 2 62.20 -46.37 -6.11
N LYS A 3 61.83 -45.73 -7.22
CA LYS A 3 61.44 -44.30 -7.23
C LYS A 3 59.99 -44.18 -6.75
N GLN A 4 59.78 -43.52 -5.64
CA GLN A 4 58.49 -43.08 -5.16
C GLN A 4 58.11 -41.78 -5.92
N LEU A 5 56.99 -41.79 -6.64
CA LEU A 5 56.38 -40.57 -7.17
C LEU A 5 55.52 -39.97 -6.05
N LEU A 6 55.85 -38.75 -5.67
CA LEU A 6 55.09 -37.94 -4.74
C LEU A 6 54.08 -37.15 -5.55
N SER A 7 52.80 -37.55 -5.51
CA SER A 7 51.68 -36.75 -6.12
C SER A 7 51.23 -35.69 -5.13
N ILE A 8 51.48 -34.42 -5.47
CA ILE A 8 50.96 -33.26 -4.75
C ILE A 8 49.55 -33.00 -5.30
N ALA A 9 48.54 -33.32 -4.49
CA ALA A 9 47.18 -32.91 -4.76
C ALA A 9 47.00 -31.45 -4.37
N LEU A 10 46.89 -30.56 -5.38
CA LEU A 10 46.58 -29.14 -5.20
C LEU A 10 45.05 -28.99 -4.97
N SER A 11 44.62 -28.88 -3.74
CA SER A 11 43.23 -28.57 -3.40
C SER A 11 42.95 -27.07 -3.71
N MET A 12 42.35 -26.78 -4.83
CA MET A 12 41.75 -25.45 -5.07
C MET A 12 40.56 -25.29 -4.13
N GLY A 13 40.78 -24.60 -3.02
CA GLY A 13 39.69 -24.08 -2.19
C GLY A 13 38.94 -22.97 -2.98
N VAL A 14 37.73 -23.28 -3.41
CA VAL A 14 36.83 -22.24 -3.93
C VAL A 14 36.38 -21.41 -2.73
N LEU A 15 36.97 -20.24 -2.56
CA LEU A 15 36.46 -19.20 -1.65
C LEU A 15 35.14 -18.70 -2.26
N ALA A 16 34.03 -19.20 -1.76
CA ALA A 16 32.73 -18.58 -2.01
C ALA A 16 32.71 -17.21 -1.34
N VAL A 17 33.01 -16.16 -2.07
CA VAL A 17 32.76 -14.78 -1.64
C VAL A 17 31.24 -14.61 -1.65
N SER A 18 30.62 -14.74 -0.48
CA SER A 18 29.24 -14.30 -0.31
C SER A 18 29.21 -12.79 -0.50
N ALA A 19 28.61 -12.32 -1.60
CA ALA A 19 28.36 -10.91 -1.80
C ALA A 19 27.47 -10.43 -0.65
N GLN A 20 28.02 -9.65 0.25
CA GLN A 20 27.29 -9.05 1.36
C GLN A 20 26.42 -7.94 0.80
N SER A 21 25.10 -8.16 0.77
CA SER A 21 24.15 -7.11 0.34
C SER A 21 24.20 -5.94 1.31
N THR A 22 24.50 -4.74 0.81
CA THR A 22 24.46 -3.52 1.62
C THR A 22 23.02 -3.01 1.70
N PRO A 23 22.53 -2.64 2.89
CA PRO A 23 21.21 -2.04 3.02
C PRO A 23 21.17 -0.72 2.26
N THR A 24 20.11 -0.49 1.52
CA THR A 24 19.79 0.78 0.88
C THR A 24 18.57 1.40 1.54
N THR A 25 18.60 2.72 1.71
CA THR A 25 17.46 3.48 2.24
C THR A 25 16.70 4.08 1.08
N GLN A 26 15.38 3.89 1.09
CA GLN A 26 14.44 4.50 0.15
C GLN A 26 13.43 5.33 0.95
N ILE A 27 13.05 6.47 0.41
CA ILE A 27 12.11 7.39 1.06
C ILE A 27 10.95 7.62 0.10
N SER A 28 9.73 7.44 0.61
CA SER A 28 8.51 7.88 -0.06
C SER A 28 8.20 9.29 0.47
N ASP A 29 8.64 10.30 -0.27
CA ASP A 29 8.48 11.73 0.05
C ASP A 29 7.37 12.39 -0.76
N PHE A 30 6.71 11.64 -1.64
CA PHE A 30 5.60 12.05 -2.48
C PHE A 30 5.91 13.12 -3.52
N GLU A 31 7.12 13.67 -3.57
CA GLU A 31 7.52 14.75 -4.49
C GLU A 31 7.43 14.32 -5.97
N ASN A 32 7.57 13.03 -6.25
CA ASN A 32 7.43 12.46 -7.59
C ASN A 32 5.98 12.36 -8.09
N VAL A 33 4.97 12.57 -7.22
CA VAL A 33 3.55 12.37 -7.59
C VAL A 33 3.02 13.60 -8.31
N VAL A 34 2.43 13.41 -9.48
CA VAL A 34 1.80 14.50 -10.25
C VAL A 34 0.42 14.80 -9.67
N LEU A 35 0.19 16.04 -9.23
CA LEU A 35 -1.08 16.51 -8.69
C LEU A 35 -1.94 17.16 -9.77
N THR A 36 -3.23 17.30 -9.48
CA THR A 36 -4.17 18.08 -10.27
C THR A 36 -4.06 19.58 -9.94
N SER A 37 -4.77 20.44 -10.67
CA SER A 37 -4.82 21.89 -10.41
C SER A 37 -5.37 22.26 -9.03
N ASN A 38 -6.07 21.33 -8.35
CA ASN A 38 -6.61 21.54 -6.99
C ASN A 38 -5.59 21.21 -5.89
N HIS A 39 -4.31 21.06 -6.21
CA HIS A 39 -3.23 20.74 -5.27
C HIS A 39 -3.37 19.40 -4.54
N HIS A 40 -4.22 18.49 -5.02
CA HIS A 40 -4.30 17.12 -4.55
C HIS A 40 -4.61 16.17 -5.70
N LYS A 41 -4.44 14.87 -5.48
CA LYS A 41 -4.86 13.85 -6.42
C LYS A 41 -5.39 12.63 -5.69
N VAL A 42 -6.61 12.26 -6.04
CA VAL A 42 -7.23 10.98 -5.77
C VAL A 42 -7.22 10.20 -7.07
N TYR A 43 -6.77 8.98 -7.01
CA TYR A 43 -6.67 8.14 -8.21
C TYR A 43 -7.96 7.40 -8.40
N ASN A 44 -8.66 7.81 -9.44
CA ASN A 44 -9.90 7.24 -9.92
C ASN A 44 -9.56 6.54 -11.24
N ASP A 45 -9.70 5.25 -11.30
CA ASP A 45 -9.85 4.55 -12.55
C ASP A 45 -11.29 4.00 -12.67
N SER A 46 -11.71 3.75 -13.90
CA SER A 46 -13.07 3.26 -14.19
C SER A 46 -13.37 1.87 -13.61
N THR A 47 -12.38 1.22 -13.00
CA THR A 47 -12.49 -0.12 -12.37
C THR A 47 -12.71 -0.02 -10.86
N GLY A 48 -12.74 1.19 -10.28
CA GLY A 48 -12.88 1.43 -8.84
C GLY A 48 -11.61 1.19 -8.03
N GLY A 49 -10.50 0.88 -8.69
CA GLY A 49 -9.17 0.78 -8.10
C GLY A 49 -8.25 1.89 -8.62
N GLY A 50 -7.19 2.16 -7.94
CA GLY A 50 -6.21 3.16 -8.34
C GLY A 50 -5.22 3.40 -7.23
N GLY A 51 -4.27 4.28 -7.46
CA GLY A 51 -3.28 4.64 -6.47
C GLY A 51 -2.03 5.23 -7.10
N PHE A 52 -1.02 5.43 -6.28
CA PHE A 52 0.25 6.01 -6.70
C PHE A 52 1.42 5.33 -6.00
N THR A 53 2.58 5.42 -6.62
CA THR A 53 3.84 4.94 -6.06
C THR A 53 4.72 6.13 -5.69
N SER A 54 5.31 6.07 -4.51
CA SER A 54 6.39 6.96 -4.08
C SER A 54 7.47 6.14 -3.39
N GLY A 55 8.73 6.36 -3.73
CA GLY A 55 9.82 5.48 -3.30
C GLY A 55 9.52 4.02 -3.65
N ASN A 56 9.67 3.12 -2.69
CA ASN A 56 9.39 1.70 -2.83
C ASN A 56 8.06 1.28 -2.19
N ALA A 57 7.09 2.18 -2.12
CA ALA A 57 5.76 1.90 -1.59
C ALA A 57 4.66 2.32 -2.58
N TYR A 58 3.59 1.53 -2.60
CA TYR A 58 2.37 1.80 -3.34
C TYR A 58 1.24 2.14 -2.38
N PHE A 59 0.50 3.17 -2.70
CA PHE A 59 -0.55 3.79 -1.92
C PHE A 59 -1.88 3.68 -2.68
N PRO A 60 -2.71 2.68 -2.38
CA PRO A 60 -4.02 2.51 -3.03
C PRO A 60 -4.95 3.68 -2.75
N SER A 61 -5.76 4.03 -3.73
CA SER A 61 -6.83 5.01 -3.63
C SER A 61 -8.14 4.36 -4.05
N GLN A 62 -9.21 4.63 -3.34
CA GLN A 62 -10.54 4.09 -3.62
C GLN A 62 -11.46 5.21 -4.08
N TRP A 63 -12.09 5.01 -5.22
CA TRP A 63 -13.05 5.94 -5.79
C TRP A 63 -14.39 5.26 -5.94
N ASP A 64 -15.43 5.88 -5.41
CA ASP A 64 -16.81 5.45 -5.63
C ASP A 64 -17.42 6.33 -6.73
N THR A 65 -18.00 5.69 -7.73
CA THR A 65 -18.61 6.37 -8.88
C THR A 65 -20.04 6.83 -8.61
N SER A 66 -20.64 6.47 -7.48
CA SER A 66 -21.98 6.90 -7.08
C SER A 66 -22.03 8.41 -6.87
N TYR A 67 -23.19 8.99 -7.06
CA TYR A 67 -23.46 10.42 -6.80
C TYR A 67 -22.52 11.41 -7.51
N GLY A 68 -21.99 11.03 -8.68
CA GLY A 68 -21.03 11.86 -9.44
C GLY A 68 -19.56 11.60 -9.11
N GLY A 69 -19.30 10.69 -8.21
CA GLY A 69 -17.97 10.23 -7.84
C GLY A 69 -17.37 10.98 -6.65
N TYR A 70 -16.79 10.22 -5.73
CA TYR A 70 -16.09 10.77 -4.56
C TYR A 70 -14.96 9.84 -4.08
N TRP A 71 -14.05 10.40 -3.30
CA TRP A 71 -13.00 9.63 -2.63
C TRP A 71 -13.60 8.82 -1.48
N ALA A 72 -13.70 7.52 -1.68
CA ALA A 72 -14.33 6.60 -0.74
C ALA A 72 -13.37 6.03 0.31
N GLY A 73 -12.05 6.09 0.05
CA GLY A 73 -11.06 5.54 0.97
C GLY A 73 -9.65 5.46 0.37
N GLY A 74 -8.71 4.93 1.15
CA GLY A 74 -7.33 4.80 0.71
C GLY A 74 -6.53 6.09 0.88
N TRP A 75 -5.60 6.34 -0.04
CA TRP A 75 -4.66 7.46 0.02
C TRP A 75 -4.93 8.51 -1.05
N ALA A 76 -4.71 9.76 -0.68
CA ALA A 76 -4.61 10.89 -1.59
C ALA A 76 -3.24 11.54 -1.46
N ALA A 77 -2.58 11.84 -2.59
CA ALA A 77 -1.41 12.71 -2.58
C ALA A 77 -1.88 14.19 -2.50
N SER A 78 -1.22 15.01 -1.72
CA SER A 78 -1.65 16.38 -1.45
C SER A 78 -0.48 17.36 -1.32
N ALA A 79 -0.74 18.60 -1.74
CA ALA A 79 0.04 19.81 -1.48
C ALA A 79 -0.90 20.93 -0.98
N VAL A 80 -1.99 20.57 -0.32
CA VAL A 80 -2.98 21.54 0.17
C VAL A 80 -2.47 22.22 1.44
N ASN A 81 -2.17 23.49 1.35
CA ASN A 81 -1.65 24.34 2.43
C ASN A 81 -2.80 25.12 3.10
N ASP A 82 -3.83 24.42 3.58
CA ASP A 82 -4.96 25.03 4.27
C ASP A 82 -5.12 24.44 5.68
N THR A 83 -4.88 25.28 6.68
CA THR A 83 -5.12 24.98 8.10
C THR A 83 -6.29 25.78 8.67
N THR A 84 -7.05 26.50 7.83
CA THR A 84 -8.13 27.38 8.27
C THR A 84 -9.48 26.69 8.28
N ASN A 85 -9.75 25.83 7.31
CA ASN A 85 -11.01 25.15 7.17
C ASN A 85 -10.95 23.71 7.76
N ALA A 86 -12.04 23.28 8.41
CA ALA A 86 -12.25 21.88 8.73
C ALA A 86 -12.88 21.17 7.52
N TYR A 87 -14.13 20.73 7.61
CA TYR A 87 -14.86 20.23 6.44
C TYR A 87 -15.22 21.42 5.50
N PRO A 88 -15.08 21.32 4.16
CA PRO A 88 -14.74 20.12 3.39
C PRO A 88 -13.23 19.91 3.09
N ASN A 89 -12.31 20.46 3.86
CA ASN A 89 -10.87 20.28 3.65
C ASN A 89 -10.41 18.87 4.03
N LEU A 90 -10.59 17.90 3.14
CA LEU A 90 -10.20 16.50 3.35
C LEU A 90 -8.70 16.26 3.12
N TYR A 91 -8.00 17.18 2.43
CA TYR A 91 -6.65 16.97 1.91
C TYR A 91 -5.58 17.80 2.62
N GLY A 92 -5.97 18.65 3.58
CA GLY A 92 -5.04 19.50 4.31
C GLY A 92 -4.35 18.78 5.47
N CYS A 93 -3.07 19.11 5.70
CA CYS A 93 -2.30 18.71 6.88
C CYS A 93 -2.33 19.80 7.95
N ALA A 94 -2.45 19.43 9.22
CA ALA A 94 -2.42 20.39 10.34
C ALA A 94 -1.08 21.14 10.46
N ALA A 95 0.01 20.56 9.94
CA ALA A 95 1.33 21.18 9.88
C ALA A 95 1.50 22.20 8.75
N TYR A 96 0.49 22.41 7.88
CA TYR A 96 0.47 23.31 6.74
C TYR A 96 1.20 22.82 5.50
N THR A 97 2.48 22.41 5.59
CA THR A 97 3.28 21.83 4.50
C THR A 97 3.66 20.40 4.82
N GLY A 98 4.28 19.69 3.89
CA GLY A 98 4.93 18.42 4.16
C GLY A 98 6.09 18.56 5.16
N TYR A 99 6.67 17.44 5.55
CA TYR A 99 7.78 17.42 6.50
C TYR A 99 8.98 18.19 5.98
N ASN A 100 9.63 18.95 6.86
CA ASN A 100 10.77 19.81 6.54
C ASN A 100 10.50 20.80 5.38
N ASN A 101 9.27 21.33 5.32
CA ASN A 101 8.80 22.23 4.26
C ASN A 101 8.78 21.60 2.85
N SER A 102 8.70 20.29 2.74
CA SER A 102 8.42 19.64 1.45
C SER A 102 7.06 20.10 0.89
N ASN A 103 6.90 19.98 -0.42
CA ASN A 103 5.69 20.48 -1.07
C ASN A 103 4.52 19.50 -0.96
N LYS A 104 4.81 18.20 -0.82
CA LYS A 104 3.80 17.16 -0.90
C LYS A 104 3.86 16.21 0.28
N TYR A 105 2.74 15.57 0.53
CA TYR A 105 2.55 14.56 1.55
C TYR A 105 1.39 13.64 1.15
N ALA A 106 1.13 12.56 1.87
CA ALA A 106 -0.05 11.75 1.66
C ALA A 106 -1.05 11.91 2.79
N VAL A 107 -2.34 11.93 2.43
CA VAL A 107 -3.46 11.88 3.36
C VAL A 107 -4.10 10.50 3.26
N GLY A 108 -4.25 9.81 4.38
CA GLY A 108 -4.94 8.54 4.49
C GLY A 108 -6.31 8.70 5.15
N THR A 109 -7.30 7.97 4.65
CA THR A 109 -8.59 7.82 5.33
C THR A 109 -8.92 6.36 5.57
N THR A 110 -9.38 6.06 6.79
CA THR A 110 -9.76 4.70 7.19
C THR A 110 -11.26 4.41 6.97
N SER A 111 -11.93 5.23 6.15
CA SER A 111 -13.32 4.95 5.74
C SER A 111 -13.46 3.65 4.94
N GLY A 112 -12.36 3.10 4.45
CA GLY A 112 -12.24 1.79 3.82
C GLY A 112 -11.04 1.03 4.37
N ASN A 113 -10.58 0.01 3.65
CA ASN A 113 -9.38 -0.73 4.01
C ASN A 113 -8.13 0.08 3.58
N LEU A 114 -7.51 0.77 4.53
CA LEU A 114 -6.33 1.60 4.25
C LEU A 114 -5.06 0.75 4.30
N MET A 115 -4.50 0.47 3.15
CA MET A 115 -3.29 -0.35 2.98
C MET A 115 -2.15 0.47 2.37
N MET A 116 -0.91 0.09 2.69
CA MET A 116 0.30 0.51 2.00
C MET A 116 1.09 -0.75 1.67
N TYR A 117 1.49 -0.90 0.41
CA TYR A 117 2.20 -2.08 -0.07
C TYR A 117 3.65 -1.75 -0.41
N MET A 118 4.56 -2.63 -0.01
CA MET A 118 5.95 -2.54 -0.45
C MET A 118 6.02 -3.02 -1.91
N THR A 119 6.45 -2.13 -2.80
CA THR A 119 6.74 -2.47 -4.19
C THR A 119 8.16 -3.00 -4.27
N ASP A 120 8.51 -3.77 -5.25
CA ASP A 120 9.85 -4.30 -5.48
C ASP A 120 10.17 -5.69 -4.92
N SER A 121 11.03 -6.36 -5.68
CA SER A 121 11.62 -7.66 -5.37
C SER A 121 12.80 -7.59 -4.38
N LEU A 122 12.81 -6.59 -3.49
CA LEU A 122 13.88 -6.43 -2.51
C LEU A 122 13.71 -7.39 -1.34
N ILE A 123 14.81 -7.99 -0.91
CA ILE A 123 14.85 -8.86 0.26
C ILE A 123 14.93 -8.01 1.53
N GLY A 124 14.27 -8.47 2.61
CA GLY A 124 14.40 -7.85 3.93
C GLY A 124 13.84 -6.42 3.99
N LYS A 125 12.66 -6.20 3.43
CA LYS A 125 11.97 -4.90 3.46
C LYS A 125 11.56 -4.55 4.88
N THR A 126 12.15 -3.51 5.42
CA THR A 126 11.83 -3.01 6.76
C THR A 126 11.40 -1.55 6.64
N VAL A 127 10.21 -1.23 7.12
CA VAL A 127 9.83 0.17 7.36
C VAL A 127 10.52 0.62 8.62
N THR A 128 11.48 1.54 8.53
CA THR A 128 12.19 2.07 9.69
C THR A 128 11.35 3.08 10.44
N GLY A 129 10.54 3.84 9.72
CA GLY A 129 9.61 4.81 10.29
C GLY A 129 8.99 5.71 9.24
N MET A 130 8.14 6.61 9.71
CA MET A 130 7.54 7.68 8.91
C MET A 130 7.20 8.88 9.79
N TYR A 131 7.09 10.04 9.18
CA TYR A 131 6.51 11.21 9.84
C TYR A 131 4.99 11.16 9.74
N ILE A 132 4.32 11.42 10.87
CA ILE A 132 2.86 11.39 10.97
C ILE A 132 2.37 12.71 11.56
N CYS A 133 1.26 13.20 11.04
CA CYS A 133 0.57 14.40 11.52
C CYS A 133 -0.95 14.20 11.42
N ASN A 134 -1.73 14.96 12.19
CA ASN A 134 -3.17 15.04 11.97
C ASN A 134 -3.48 15.72 10.62
N SER A 135 -4.57 15.30 9.98
CA SER A 135 -5.18 16.13 8.95
C SER A 135 -5.73 17.43 9.57
N THR A 136 -5.86 18.47 8.76
CA THR A 136 -6.50 19.72 9.22
C THR A 136 -7.92 19.47 9.72
N TYR A 137 -8.66 18.60 9.05
CA TYR A 137 -10.04 18.29 9.43
C TYR A 137 -10.11 17.64 10.83
N ALA A 138 -9.37 16.55 11.06
CA ALA A 138 -9.35 15.88 12.37
C ALA A 138 -8.81 16.79 13.48
N TYR A 139 -7.73 17.53 13.21
CA TYR A 139 -7.17 18.49 14.17
C TYR A 139 -8.19 19.54 14.62
N LYS A 140 -8.94 20.10 13.67
CA LYS A 140 -9.93 21.15 13.95
C LYS A 140 -11.13 20.62 14.70
N SER A 141 -11.65 19.44 14.31
CA SER A 141 -12.75 18.77 14.99
C SER A 141 -12.37 18.52 16.47
N MET A 142 -11.24 17.88 16.73
CA MET A 142 -10.78 17.63 18.10
C MET A 142 -10.54 18.92 18.91
N LYS A 143 -10.05 19.99 18.25
CA LYS A 143 -9.70 21.24 18.96
C LYS A 143 -10.89 22.14 19.28
N LYS A 144 -11.91 22.16 18.40
CA LYS A 144 -13.02 23.12 18.47
C LYS A 144 -14.38 22.46 18.61
N GLY A 145 -14.46 21.14 18.42
CA GLY A 145 -15.71 20.45 18.20
C GLY A 145 -16.28 20.73 16.81
N ASP A 146 -17.30 19.98 16.45
CA ASP A 146 -18.09 20.16 15.25
C ASP A 146 -19.56 19.75 15.48
N SER A 147 -20.31 19.51 14.42
CA SER A 147 -21.75 19.15 14.53
C SER A 147 -21.99 17.75 15.12
N TYR A 148 -20.97 16.92 15.21
CA TYR A 148 -21.08 15.53 15.64
C TYR A 148 -20.59 15.32 17.07
N GLU A 149 -19.53 16.05 17.47
CA GLU A 149 -18.91 15.90 18.78
C GLU A 149 -18.31 17.21 19.30
N PRO A 150 -18.28 17.41 20.65
CA PRO A 150 -17.59 18.53 21.27
C PRO A 150 -16.07 18.42 21.12
N ALA A 151 -15.37 19.51 21.42
CA ALA A 151 -13.91 19.52 21.50
C ALA A 151 -13.38 18.50 22.52
N PHE A 152 -12.20 17.95 22.27
CA PHE A 152 -11.50 17.06 23.20
C PHE A 152 -11.19 17.75 24.53
N THR A 153 -11.41 17.02 25.64
CA THR A 153 -11.20 17.55 26.99
C THR A 153 -10.49 16.54 27.89
N ALA A 154 -9.75 17.07 28.89
CA ALA A 154 -9.17 16.26 29.95
C ALA A 154 -10.24 15.63 30.86
N HIS A 155 -11.41 16.26 30.97
CA HIS A 155 -12.52 15.74 31.75
C HIS A 155 -13.02 14.39 31.18
N ASN A 156 -13.17 14.31 29.89
CA ASN A 156 -13.60 13.09 29.20
C ASN A 156 -12.46 12.09 28.97
N LYS A 157 -11.21 12.51 29.25
CA LYS A 157 -9.99 11.71 28.93
C LYS A 157 -9.93 11.33 27.46
N ASP A 158 -10.22 12.29 26.59
CA ASP A 158 -10.32 12.07 25.16
C ASP A 158 -8.99 11.67 24.54
N TRP A 159 -9.06 10.85 23.50
CA TRP A 159 -7.89 10.39 22.75
C TRP A 159 -8.24 10.04 21.31
N PHE A 160 -7.23 10.13 20.43
CA PHE A 160 -7.31 9.71 19.03
C PHE A 160 -6.03 8.95 18.65
N LYS A 161 -6.17 7.74 18.14
CA LYS A 161 -5.07 6.81 17.96
C LYS A 161 -5.04 6.25 16.55
N LEU A 162 -3.85 6.21 15.95
CA LEU A 162 -3.53 5.46 14.73
C LEU A 162 -2.86 4.15 15.13
N THR A 163 -3.32 3.05 14.55
CA THR A 163 -2.70 1.71 14.66
C THR A 163 -2.31 1.24 13.25
N ALA A 164 -1.04 0.92 13.07
CA ALA A 164 -0.53 0.27 11.86
C ALA A 164 -0.22 -1.20 12.18
N LYS A 165 -0.78 -2.13 11.42
CA LYS A 165 -0.58 -3.58 11.56
C LYS A 165 0.20 -4.12 10.38
N LYS A 166 1.08 -5.06 10.67
CA LYS A 166 1.96 -5.70 9.72
C LYS A 166 1.31 -6.88 9.02
N TYR A 167 1.53 -6.95 7.70
CA TYR A 167 1.38 -8.17 6.91
C TYR A 167 2.76 -8.67 6.48
N PHE A 168 2.95 -9.98 6.56
CA PHE A 168 4.15 -10.66 6.09
C PHE A 168 3.78 -12.04 5.53
N GLY A 169 4.28 -12.38 4.34
CA GLY A 169 3.87 -13.59 3.64
C GLY A 169 2.37 -13.58 3.25
N GLY A 170 1.76 -12.39 3.07
CA GLY A 170 0.32 -12.23 2.80
C GLY A 170 -0.58 -12.42 4.02
N VAL A 171 0.00 -12.65 5.20
CA VAL A 171 -0.73 -12.94 6.43
C VAL A 171 -0.62 -11.75 7.39
N LEU A 172 -1.75 -11.35 7.97
CA LEU A 172 -1.78 -10.38 9.07
C LEU A 172 -1.09 -11.00 10.30
N THR A 173 -0.09 -10.33 10.82
CA THR A 173 0.61 -10.74 12.05
C THR A 173 0.05 -10.03 13.28
N ASN A 174 0.53 -10.41 14.47
CA ASN A 174 0.19 -9.72 15.72
C ASN A 174 1.03 -8.43 15.93
N ASP A 175 2.04 -8.19 15.08
CA ASP A 175 2.90 -7.03 15.22
C ASP A 175 2.17 -5.75 14.79
N SER A 176 2.24 -4.73 15.61
CA SER A 176 1.65 -3.42 15.33
C SER A 176 2.48 -2.29 15.92
N VAL A 177 2.27 -1.10 15.35
CA VAL A 177 2.76 0.17 15.90
C VAL A 177 1.55 1.05 16.17
N GLU A 178 1.50 1.62 17.37
CA GLU A 178 0.44 2.53 17.77
C GLU A 178 1.01 3.91 18.06
N VAL A 179 0.29 4.95 17.65
CA VAL A 179 0.62 6.35 17.96
C VAL A 179 -0.64 7.12 18.27
N TYR A 180 -0.61 7.88 19.37
CA TYR A 180 -1.69 8.79 19.71
C TYR A 180 -1.51 10.10 18.93
N LEU A 181 -2.49 10.42 18.10
CA LEU A 181 -2.58 11.68 17.36
C LEU A 181 -3.16 12.81 18.22
N ALA A 182 -3.87 12.45 19.29
CA ALA A 182 -4.26 13.32 20.40
C ALA A 182 -4.40 12.47 21.67
N ASP A 183 -3.98 13.03 22.80
CA ASP A 183 -4.10 12.36 24.09
C ASP A 183 -4.36 13.35 25.22
N PHE A 184 -5.51 13.23 25.89
CA PHE A 184 -5.97 14.06 27.01
C PHE A 184 -6.15 13.24 28.29
N ARG A 185 -5.51 12.08 28.39
CA ARG A 185 -5.64 11.17 29.54
C ARG A 185 -4.60 11.39 30.63
N TYR A 186 -3.64 12.29 30.40
CA TYR A 186 -2.60 12.57 31.38
C TYR A 186 -3.17 13.19 32.66
N SER A 187 -2.67 12.79 33.83
CA SER A 187 -3.00 13.38 35.10
C SER A 187 -2.50 14.83 35.20
N ASP A 188 -1.33 15.09 34.62
CA ASP A 188 -0.83 16.44 34.39
C ASP A 188 -1.39 16.94 33.06
N THR A 189 -2.39 17.80 33.10
CA THR A 189 -3.09 18.30 31.91
C THR A 189 -2.21 19.15 30.98
N THR A 190 -1.04 19.60 31.44
CA THR A 190 -0.06 20.31 30.59
C THR A 190 0.59 19.39 29.54
N GLN A 191 0.50 18.09 29.77
CA GLN A 191 0.99 17.08 28.82
C GLN A 191 -0.04 16.68 27.76
N ASN A 192 -1.29 17.14 27.90
CA ASN A 192 -2.33 16.88 26.92
C ASN A 192 -2.00 17.57 25.58
N TYR A 193 -2.24 16.86 24.49
CA TYR A 193 -1.90 17.37 23.17
C TYR A 193 -2.86 16.90 22.07
N ILE A 194 -2.88 17.65 21.00
CA ILE A 194 -3.33 17.24 19.68
C ILE A 194 -2.14 17.50 18.73
N LEU A 195 -1.61 16.47 18.08
CA LEU A 195 -0.48 16.63 17.17
C LEU A 195 -0.81 17.65 16.08
N LYS A 196 0.02 18.68 15.96
CA LYS A 196 -0.07 19.71 14.91
C LYS A 196 1.16 19.75 14.02
N THR A 197 2.23 19.08 14.43
CA THR A 197 3.52 19.05 13.74
C THR A 197 3.85 17.62 13.34
N TRP A 198 4.69 17.48 12.33
CA TRP A 198 5.20 16.20 11.90
C TRP A 198 5.99 15.52 13.02
N THR A 199 5.59 14.33 13.39
CA THR A 199 6.18 13.52 14.46
C THR A 199 6.71 12.22 13.85
N TRP A 200 8.00 11.92 14.11
CA TRP A 200 8.59 10.65 13.69
C TRP A 200 8.04 9.49 14.51
N VAL A 201 7.58 8.47 13.82
CA VAL A 201 7.12 7.21 14.43
C VAL A 201 7.99 6.09 13.90
N SER A 202 8.70 5.39 14.80
CA SER A 202 9.55 4.27 14.45
C SER A 202 8.73 3.00 14.24
N PHE A 203 9.04 2.29 13.17
CA PHE A 203 8.45 0.99 12.83
C PHE A 203 9.49 -0.14 12.91
N SER A 204 10.70 0.15 13.37
CA SER A 204 11.81 -0.82 13.40
C SER A 204 11.51 -2.08 14.21
N THR A 205 10.61 -1.99 15.19
CA THR A 205 10.23 -3.11 16.06
C THR A 205 9.44 -4.21 15.37
N ILE A 206 8.77 -3.91 14.24
CA ILE A 206 7.93 -4.90 13.55
C ILE A 206 8.70 -5.69 12.46
N GLY A 207 9.98 -5.36 12.23
CA GLY A 207 10.84 -6.08 11.29
C GLY A 207 10.37 -6.01 9.83
N ASN A 208 10.60 -7.08 9.08
CA ASN A 208 10.25 -7.14 7.66
C ASN A 208 8.74 -7.14 7.44
N VAL A 209 8.30 -6.39 6.42
CA VAL A 209 6.89 -6.24 6.06
C VAL A 209 6.71 -6.36 4.54
N ASP A 210 5.54 -6.84 4.13
CA ASP A 210 5.09 -6.78 2.73
C ASP A 210 4.06 -5.68 2.52
N SER A 211 3.24 -5.44 3.54
CA SER A 211 2.29 -4.33 3.58
C SER A 211 1.94 -3.96 5.01
N LEU A 212 1.43 -2.75 5.17
CA LEU A 212 0.85 -2.24 6.40
C LEU A 212 -0.62 -1.92 6.19
N SER A 213 -1.47 -2.30 7.14
CA SER A 213 -2.83 -1.79 7.24
C SER A 213 -2.91 -0.75 8.34
N PHE A 214 -3.71 0.29 8.11
CA PHE A 214 -3.87 1.39 9.04
C PHE A 214 -5.32 1.48 9.51
N SER A 215 -5.51 1.72 10.80
CA SER A 215 -6.82 1.95 11.40
C SER A 215 -6.75 3.11 12.39
N LEU A 216 -7.83 3.88 12.47
CA LEU A 216 -7.99 4.94 13.44
C LEU A 216 -9.04 4.54 14.48
N SER A 217 -8.85 4.99 15.72
CA SER A 217 -9.79 4.82 16.80
C SER A 217 -9.79 6.07 17.70
N SER A 218 -10.92 6.37 18.32
CA SER A 218 -11.11 7.55 19.17
C SER A 218 -11.94 7.21 20.39
N SER A 219 -11.84 8.04 21.43
CA SER A 219 -12.76 8.03 22.56
C SER A 219 -14.17 8.47 22.15
N GLN A 220 -14.29 9.33 21.13
CA GLN A 220 -15.57 9.86 20.67
C GLN A 220 -16.19 8.93 19.62
N ASN A 221 -17.23 8.21 20.04
CA ASN A 221 -17.96 7.26 19.21
C ASN A 221 -19.47 7.45 19.39
N GLY A 222 -20.19 7.39 18.29
CA GLY A 222 -21.65 7.46 18.23
C GLY A 222 -22.28 6.18 17.70
N MET A 223 -23.56 6.26 17.38
CA MET A 223 -24.34 5.13 16.83
C MET A 223 -23.77 4.61 15.50
N TYR A 224 -23.09 5.44 14.73
CA TYR A 224 -22.52 5.11 13.43
C TYR A 224 -21.01 4.85 13.47
N GLY A 225 -20.43 4.70 14.65
CA GLY A 225 -19.00 4.46 14.85
C GLY A 225 -18.26 5.71 15.33
N MET A 226 -17.00 5.84 14.93
CA MET A 226 -16.13 6.93 15.38
C MET A 226 -16.59 8.28 14.79
N ASN A 227 -16.84 9.27 15.65
CA ASN A 227 -17.25 10.62 15.25
C ASN A 227 -16.06 11.53 14.90
N THR A 228 -14.88 11.28 15.49
CA THR A 228 -13.65 11.97 15.08
C THR A 228 -13.36 11.69 13.61
N PRO A 229 -13.10 12.72 12.76
CA PRO A 229 -12.83 12.52 11.33
C PRO A 229 -11.69 11.55 11.07
N ALA A 230 -11.95 10.52 10.28
CA ALA A 230 -11.07 9.38 10.07
C ALA A 230 -9.92 9.66 9.09
N PHE A 231 -9.17 10.76 9.29
CA PHE A 231 -8.10 11.23 8.41
C PHE A 231 -6.82 11.52 9.19
N PHE A 232 -5.68 11.17 8.59
CA PHE A 232 -4.34 11.53 9.07
C PHE A 232 -3.39 11.74 7.88
N CYS A 233 -2.22 12.31 8.14
CA CYS A 233 -1.22 12.57 7.11
C CYS A 233 0.08 11.82 7.42
N ILE A 234 0.77 11.38 6.37
CA ILE A 234 2.11 10.80 6.45
C ILE A 234 3.05 11.48 5.47
N ASP A 235 4.34 11.46 5.81
CA ASP A 235 5.41 11.92 4.94
C ASP A 235 6.70 11.17 5.24
N ASN A 236 7.64 11.17 4.27
CA ASN A 236 8.96 10.58 4.38
C ASN A 236 8.92 9.15 4.97
N VAL A 237 8.06 8.28 4.37
CA VAL A 237 8.06 6.86 4.72
C VAL A 237 9.41 6.27 4.35
N THR A 238 10.19 5.89 5.37
CA THR A 238 11.57 5.44 5.21
C THR A 238 11.63 3.91 5.28
N LEU A 239 12.13 3.33 4.20
CA LEU A 239 12.34 1.89 4.07
C LEU A 239 13.83 1.60 4.03
N SER A 240 14.25 0.61 4.80
CA SER A 240 15.55 -0.02 4.68
C SER A 240 15.40 -1.34 3.96
N THR A 241 16.13 -1.53 2.89
CA THR A 241 16.02 -2.71 2.04
C THR A 241 17.39 -3.29 1.76
N TYR A 242 17.48 -4.60 1.71
CA TYR A 242 18.67 -5.28 1.22
C TYR A 242 18.44 -5.62 -0.26
N ARG A 243 19.27 -5.03 -1.13
CA ARG A 243 19.26 -5.44 -2.54
C ARG A 243 20.02 -6.76 -2.65
N ASP A 244 19.39 -7.77 -3.16
CA ASP A 244 20.08 -8.98 -3.56
C ASP A 244 20.92 -8.67 -4.81
N THR A 245 22.23 -8.47 -4.59
CA THR A 245 23.18 -8.26 -5.70
C THR A 245 23.65 -9.60 -6.31
N ALA A 246 23.32 -10.72 -5.68
CA ALA A 246 23.48 -12.01 -6.30
C ALA A 246 22.41 -12.17 -7.37
N ALA A 247 22.81 -12.32 -8.61
CA ALA A 247 21.88 -12.74 -9.66
C ALA A 247 21.24 -14.06 -9.22
N THR A 248 20.04 -13.99 -8.68
CA THR A 248 19.28 -15.20 -8.36
C THR A 248 18.94 -15.86 -9.69
N THR A 249 19.68 -16.88 -10.05
CA THR A 249 19.35 -17.79 -11.18
C THR A 249 18.12 -18.66 -10.86
N GLY A 250 17.50 -18.46 -9.70
CA GLY A 250 16.26 -19.13 -9.31
C GLY A 250 15.05 -18.51 -10.01
N ILE A 251 14.21 -19.34 -10.60
CA ILE A 251 12.89 -18.94 -11.12
C ILE A 251 12.04 -18.50 -9.90
N LYS A 252 11.79 -17.18 -9.78
CA LYS A 252 10.84 -16.67 -8.76
C LYS A 252 9.44 -17.04 -9.21
N ASN A 253 8.76 -17.86 -8.43
CA ASN A 253 7.36 -18.18 -8.68
C ASN A 253 6.46 -17.16 -7.96
N TYR A 254 5.85 -16.26 -8.71
CA TYR A 254 4.95 -15.24 -8.19
C TYR A 254 3.51 -15.72 -8.02
N PHE A 255 3.13 -16.81 -8.65
CA PHE A 255 1.79 -17.36 -8.57
C PHE A 255 1.79 -18.65 -7.75
N SER A 256 0.78 -18.83 -6.92
CA SER A 256 0.52 -20.13 -6.29
C SER A 256 0.01 -21.11 -7.36
N GLU A 257 0.39 -22.37 -7.25
CA GLU A 257 -0.13 -23.41 -8.15
C GLU A 257 -1.66 -23.43 -8.12
N ASN A 258 -2.28 -23.53 -9.31
CA ASN A 258 -3.74 -23.55 -9.49
C ASN A 258 -4.50 -22.32 -8.98
N SER A 259 -3.83 -21.19 -8.77
CA SER A 259 -4.45 -19.99 -8.21
C SER A 259 -5.34 -19.21 -9.18
N LEU A 260 -5.33 -19.51 -10.49
CA LEU A 260 -6.12 -18.77 -11.48
C LEU A 260 -7.52 -19.36 -11.66
N SER A 261 -8.53 -18.54 -11.36
CA SER A 261 -9.95 -18.82 -11.62
C SER A 261 -10.53 -17.78 -12.57
N VAL A 262 -11.48 -18.20 -13.40
CA VAL A 262 -12.20 -17.34 -14.34
C VAL A 262 -13.69 -17.65 -14.17
N TYR A 263 -14.47 -16.66 -13.71
CA TYR A 263 -15.89 -16.84 -13.40
C TYR A 263 -16.71 -15.54 -13.68
N PRO A 264 -17.91 -15.66 -14.31
CA PRO A 264 -18.50 -16.89 -14.85
C PRO A 264 -17.71 -17.46 -16.03
N ASN A 265 -17.74 -18.79 -16.17
CA ASN A 265 -17.20 -19.51 -17.32
C ASN A 265 -18.11 -20.74 -17.57
N PRO A 266 -18.94 -20.75 -18.61
CA PRO A 266 -19.01 -19.80 -19.73
C PRO A 266 -19.44 -18.38 -19.37
N ALA A 267 -18.90 -17.39 -20.12
CA ALA A 267 -19.18 -15.96 -19.98
C ALA A 267 -20.09 -15.46 -21.12
N VAL A 268 -20.94 -14.47 -20.79
CA VAL A 268 -21.80 -13.78 -21.79
C VAL A 268 -21.28 -12.38 -22.08
N ASN A 269 -21.26 -11.48 -21.10
CA ASN A 269 -20.82 -10.10 -21.30
C ASN A 269 -19.50 -9.80 -20.57
N GLU A 270 -19.33 -10.29 -19.37
CA GLU A 270 -18.13 -10.07 -18.55
C GLU A 270 -17.70 -11.35 -17.84
N THR A 271 -16.44 -11.40 -17.44
CA THR A 271 -15.91 -12.44 -16.55
C THR A 271 -14.91 -11.85 -15.59
N GLU A 272 -14.85 -12.38 -14.38
CA GLU A 272 -13.88 -11.99 -13.35
C GLU A 272 -12.71 -12.98 -13.35
N ILE A 273 -11.51 -12.45 -13.38
CA ILE A 273 -10.26 -13.17 -13.27
C ILE A 273 -9.78 -13.05 -11.83
N ILE A 274 -9.68 -14.18 -11.14
CA ILE A 274 -9.29 -14.26 -9.74
C ILE A 274 -8.01 -15.06 -9.64
N TYR A 275 -6.98 -14.49 -9.01
CA TYR A 275 -5.69 -15.15 -8.87
C TYR A 275 -4.97 -14.71 -7.60
N ASN A 276 -3.99 -15.50 -7.18
CA ASN A 276 -3.23 -15.24 -5.97
C ASN A 276 -1.75 -15.02 -6.30
N THR A 277 -1.14 -13.96 -5.76
CA THR A 277 0.28 -13.67 -5.92
C THR A 277 1.01 -13.68 -4.60
N SER A 278 2.26 -14.19 -4.62
CA SER A 278 3.14 -14.23 -3.44
C SER A 278 3.86 -12.90 -3.18
N ALA A 279 3.73 -11.92 -4.09
CA ALA A 279 4.33 -10.59 -3.96
C ALA A 279 3.53 -9.56 -4.76
N SER A 280 3.71 -8.28 -4.43
CA SER A 280 3.18 -7.18 -5.25
C SER A 280 4.04 -7.02 -6.50
N VAL A 281 3.49 -7.36 -7.65
CA VAL A 281 4.20 -7.35 -8.95
C VAL A 281 3.28 -6.87 -10.07
N PRO A 282 3.82 -6.21 -11.10
CA PRO A 282 3.06 -5.95 -12.30
C PRO A 282 2.81 -7.27 -13.03
N VAL A 283 1.55 -7.52 -13.40
CA VAL A 283 1.11 -8.68 -14.15
C VAL A 283 0.60 -8.23 -15.51
N ASN A 284 1.07 -8.87 -16.56
CA ASN A 284 0.50 -8.71 -17.90
C ASN A 284 -0.65 -9.72 -18.03
N LEU A 285 -1.87 -9.21 -18.09
CA LEU A 285 -3.07 -9.97 -18.36
C LEU A 285 -3.35 -9.91 -19.87
N LYS A 286 -3.55 -11.06 -20.49
CA LYS A 286 -3.94 -11.16 -21.90
C LYS A 286 -5.11 -12.13 -22.07
N LEU A 287 -5.98 -11.80 -23.01
CA LEU A 287 -6.96 -12.72 -23.57
C LEU A 287 -6.55 -13.04 -25.00
N ILE A 288 -6.37 -14.31 -25.30
CA ILE A 288 -5.92 -14.78 -26.60
C ILE A 288 -6.94 -15.77 -27.20
N ASP A 289 -7.03 -15.79 -28.53
CA ASP A 289 -7.82 -16.78 -29.26
C ASP A 289 -7.05 -18.10 -29.46
N LEU A 290 -7.68 -19.07 -30.13
CA LEU A 290 -7.07 -20.38 -30.45
C LEU A 290 -5.87 -20.28 -31.40
N LEU A 291 -5.73 -19.20 -32.15
CA LEU A 291 -4.62 -18.96 -33.08
C LEU A 291 -3.46 -18.21 -32.40
N GLY A 292 -3.65 -17.79 -31.12
CA GLY A 292 -2.65 -17.03 -30.38
C GLY A 292 -2.73 -15.51 -30.58
N ASN A 293 -3.77 -14.99 -31.25
CA ASN A 293 -3.94 -13.56 -31.43
C ASN A 293 -4.34 -12.93 -30.09
N GLU A 294 -3.69 -11.83 -29.72
CA GLU A 294 -3.96 -11.07 -28.50
C GLU A 294 -5.15 -10.15 -28.73
N LEU A 295 -6.28 -10.43 -28.08
CA LEU A 295 -7.52 -9.66 -28.22
C LEU A 295 -7.63 -8.58 -27.14
N ILE A 296 -7.15 -8.87 -25.95
CA ILE A 296 -7.08 -7.92 -24.82
C ILE A 296 -5.69 -8.05 -24.21
N THR A 297 -5.05 -6.90 -23.96
CA THR A 297 -3.76 -6.85 -23.26
C THR A 297 -3.79 -5.71 -22.27
N GLN A 298 -3.58 -6.02 -20.99
CA GLN A 298 -3.57 -5.03 -19.92
C GLN A 298 -2.43 -5.31 -18.93
N LYS A 299 -1.77 -4.24 -18.46
CA LYS A 299 -0.85 -4.31 -17.33
C LYS A 299 -1.62 -3.98 -16.07
N VAL A 300 -1.64 -4.92 -15.13
CA VAL A 300 -2.34 -4.81 -13.86
C VAL A 300 -1.31 -4.83 -12.75
N GLN A 301 -1.37 -3.88 -11.83
CA GLN A 301 -0.60 -3.98 -10.61
C GLN A 301 -1.29 -4.98 -9.68
N SER A 302 -0.65 -6.12 -9.49
CA SER A 302 -1.12 -7.13 -8.54
C SER A 302 -0.53 -6.90 -7.17
N PHE A 303 -1.30 -7.23 -6.16
CA PHE A 303 -0.90 -7.17 -4.76
C PHE A 303 -0.74 -8.58 -4.21
N MET A 304 0.12 -8.72 -3.22
CA MET A 304 0.28 -9.99 -2.52
C MET A 304 -1.06 -10.47 -1.97
N GLY A 305 -1.37 -11.74 -2.17
CA GLY A 305 -2.66 -12.34 -1.82
C GLY A 305 -3.63 -12.38 -3.01
N LEU A 306 -4.91 -12.33 -2.71
CA LEU A 306 -5.99 -12.49 -3.68
C LEU A 306 -6.21 -11.21 -4.49
N ASN A 307 -6.14 -11.36 -5.81
CA ASN A 307 -6.41 -10.29 -6.78
C ASN A 307 -7.64 -10.65 -7.61
N LYS A 308 -8.43 -9.64 -7.96
CA LYS A 308 -9.63 -9.78 -8.80
C LYS A 308 -9.60 -8.71 -9.89
N PHE A 309 -9.95 -9.13 -11.10
CA PHE A 309 -9.96 -8.24 -12.24
C PHE A 309 -11.10 -8.64 -13.19
N LYS A 310 -11.95 -7.68 -13.57
CA LYS A 310 -13.05 -7.90 -14.52
C LYS A 310 -12.61 -7.56 -15.93
N ILE A 311 -12.99 -8.39 -16.89
CA ILE A 311 -12.84 -8.11 -18.32
C ILE A 311 -14.19 -8.17 -19.02
N ASP A 312 -14.41 -7.20 -19.90
CA ASP A 312 -15.56 -7.18 -20.81
C ASP A 312 -15.24 -8.07 -22.03
N VAL A 313 -16.10 -9.04 -22.25
CA VAL A 313 -16.01 -9.97 -23.38
C VAL A 313 -17.25 -9.88 -24.28
N SER A 314 -18.11 -8.87 -24.10
CA SER A 314 -19.39 -8.72 -24.79
C SER A 314 -19.23 -8.62 -26.32
N THR A 315 -18.13 -8.01 -26.78
CA THR A 315 -17.86 -7.82 -28.21
C THR A 315 -17.20 -9.01 -28.89
N LEU A 316 -16.82 -10.05 -28.11
CA LEU A 316 -16.15 -11.20 -28.67
C LEU A 316 -17.15 -12.22 -29.22
N PRO A 317 -16.85 -12.86 -30.34
CA PRO A 317 -17.63 -13.98 -30.87
C PRO A 317 -17.73 -15.14 -29.87
N ALA A 318 -18.81 -15.91 -29.93
CA ALA A 318 -18.89 -17.15 -29.18
C ALA A 318 -17.76 -18.10 -29.57
N GLY A 319 -17.06 -18.64 -28.57
CA GLY A 319 -15.87 -19.46 -28.84
C GLY A 319 -15.05 -19.78 -27.59
N VAL A 320 -13.88 -20.36 -27.85
CA VAL A 320 -12.91 -20.72 -26.82
C VAL A 320 -11.74 -19.75 -26.86
N TYR A 321 -11.39 -19.22 -25.70
CA TYR A 321 -10.31 -18.27 -25.49
C TYR A 321 -9.42 -18.73 -24.33
N TYR A 322 -8.26 -18.14 -24.20
CA TYR A 322 -7.37 -18.36 -23.06
C TYR A 322 -7.03 -17.04 -22.39
N VAL A 323 -7.26 -16.99 -21.08
CA VAL A 323 -6.75 -15.95 -20.21
C VAL A 323 -5.34 -16.33 -19.80
N THR A 324 -4.39 -15.45 -20.01
CA THR A 324 -3.00 -15.63 -19.55
C THR A 324 -2.60 -14.50 -18.62
N LEU A 325 -1.92 -14.85 -17.54
CA LEU A 325 -1.30 -13.93 -16.61
C LEU A 325 0.21 -14.18 -16.61
N ASN A 326 0.99 -13.15 -16.90
CA ASN A 326 2.45 -13.22 -16.93
C ASN A 326 3.06 -12.25 -15.92
N ALA A 327 3.92 -12.76 -15.03
CA ALA A 327 4.73 -11.99 -14.09
C ALA A 327 6.19 -12.45 -14.17
N GLY A 328 7.03 -11.70 -14.87
CA GLY A 328 8.41 -12.09 -15.14
C GLY A 328 8.48 -13.37 -15.97
N SER A 329 9.04 -14.45 -15.41
CA SER A 329 9.13 -15.78 -16.05
C SER A 329 7.92 -16.67 -15.76
N ASN A 330 6.99 -16.25 -14.92
CA ASN A 330 5.84 -17.07 -14.51
C ASN A 330 4.62 -16.80 -15.39
N LEU A 331 4.01 -17.84 -15.85
CA LEU A 331 2.82 -17.82 -16.70
C LEU A 331 1.73 -18.71 -16.12
N LEU A 332 0.54 -18.15 -15.90
CA LEU A 332 -0.69 -18.90 -15.65
C LEU A 332 -1.59 -18.80 -16.88
N THR A 333 -2.27 -19.89 -17.21
CA THR A 333 -3.22 -19.94 -18.32
C THR A 333 -4.50 -20.63 -17.88
N LYS A 334 -5.65 -20.07 -18.25
CA LYS A 334 -6.96 -20.65 -18.00
C LYS A 334 -7.86 -20.49 -19.21
N LYS A 335 -8.57 -21.57 -19.53
CA LYS A 335 -9.56 -21.58 -20.62
C LYS A 335 -10.80 -20.76 -20.23
N LEU A 336 -11.27 -19.93 -21.14
CA LEU A 336 -12.53 -19.20 -21.10
C LEU A 336 -13.42 -19.65 -22.25
N ILE A 337 -14.67 -19.92 -21.97
CA ILE A 337 -15.72 -20.21 -22.96
C ILE A 337 -16.62 -18.97 -23.04
N LYS A 338 -16.77 -18.39 -24.22
CA LYS A 338 -17.69 -17.28 -24.51
C LYS A 338 -18.93 -17.85 -25.20
N GLN A 339 -20.09 -17.51 -24.67
CA GLN A 339 -21.41 -17.78 -25.25
C GLN A 339 -22.01 -16.55 -25.93
#